data_8b5a79b59ee370664baaca8c83e4847f
#
_entry.id   8b5a79b59ee370664baaca8c83e4847f
#
_cell.length_a   1.000
_cell.length_b   1.000
_cell.length_c   1.000
_cell.angle_alpha   90.00
_cell.angle_beta   90.00
_cell.angle_gamma   90.00
#
_symmetry.space_group_name_H-M   'P 1'
#
loop_
_entity.id
_entity.type
_entity.pdbx_description
1 polymer ?
#
loop_
_entity_poly.entity_id
_entity_poly.type
_entity_poly.pdbx_seq_one_letter_code
_entity_poly.pdbx_strand_id
1 'polypeptide(L)'
;MKIKQFIYILFLTAGFLVGLPYAYASPLINGEDLAVSIRNAIPPENILIEASMEVTQKNRKRIQTALTIETKLLGQDEFMTTYKTKPESNRMVWQIRRKVGMQNAYSCKPEENSNIHVGIAGSSFTLADFGLEFLHWPSQKTIKKQRRKSRLCNVLESKPMKSIKEKYSRVLSWVDEKSGAIIAADFFDINGEILKRFTVKGLTKKNGQWQVDELEMRDLNEGSKSRLKLNY
;
A
#
# COMPACT_ATOMS: atom_id res chain seq x y z
N MET A 1 9.83 29.62 -7.69
CA MET A 1 10.63 28.37 -7.82
C MET A 1 9.74 27.23 -7.32
N LYS A 2 9.18 26.45 -8.26
CA LYS A 2 8.15 25.42 -7.93
C LYS A 2 8.85 24.14 -7.47
N ILE A 3 8.68 23.78 -6.21
CA ILE A 3 9.14 22.50 -5.63
C ILE A 3 8.11 21.44 -6.03
N LYS A 4 8.51 20.53 -6.93
CA LYS A 4 7.68 19.42 -7.36
C LYS A 4 7.80 18.27 -6.35
N GLN A 5 6.66 17.81 -5.87
CA GLN A 5 6.53 16.71 -4.91
C GLN A 5 6.42 15.38 -5.62
N PHE A 6 7.22 14.38 -5.21
CA PHE A 6 7.13 13.00 -5.68
C PHE A 6 7.15 12.01 -4.53
N ILE A 7 5.99 11.65 -4.04
CA ILE A 7 5.75 10.42 -3.27
C ILE A 7 4.29 10.02 -3.50
N TYR A 8 4.03 9.37 -4.66
CA TYR A 8 2.66 9.03 -5.02
C TYR A 8 2.45 7.57 -5.40
N ILE A 9 3.34 6.68 -4.97
CA ILE A 9 2.94 5.27 -4.89
C ILE A 9 2.11 5.02 -3.64
N LEU A 10 2.23 5.91 -2.67
CA LEU A 10 1.36 6.04 -1.49
C LEU A 10 1.58 7.46 -0.91
N PHE A 11 0.66 8.50 -1.08
CA PHE A 11 0.55 9.67 -0.25
C PHE A 11 0.79 11.10 -0.68
N LEU A 12 -0.03 11.97 -0.03
CA LEU A 12 -0.24 13.29 -0.19
C LEU A 12 -0.27 14.33 0.84
N THR A 13 -0.05 15.53 0.57
CA THR A 13 -0.20 16.91 1.06
C THR A 13 -0.13 17.26 2.55
N ALA A 14 0.82 18.17 2.87
CA ALA A 14 0.92 18.86 4.13
C ALA A 14 0.48 20.34 4.00
N GLY A 15 -0.46 20.76 4.83
CA GLY A 15 -0.74 22.16 5.11
C GLY A 15 0.03 22.60 6.37
N PHE A 16 0.70 23.77 6.30
CA PHE A 16 1.43 24.37 7.42
C PHE A 16 0.48 25.20 8.29
N LEU A 17 0.44 24.91 9.60
CA LEU A 17 -0.01 25.86 10.62
C LEU A 17 0.91 25.77 11.83
N VAL A 18 1.53 26.90 12.16
CA VAL A 18 2.36 27.10 13.35
C VAL A 18 1.44 27.43 14.53
N GLY A 19 1.55 26.72 15.63
CA GLY A 19 0.79 27.00 16.86
C GLY A 19 1.39 26.29 18.09
N LEU A 20 1.52 27.04 19.14
CA LEU A 20 2.17 26.87 20.45
C LEU A 20 1.89 25.55 21.22
N PRO A 21 2.73 25.15 22.20
CA PRO A 21 2.67 23.87 22.84
C PRO A 21 1.69 23.87 24.03
N TYR A 22 0.43 23.53 23.76
CA TYR A 22 -0.42 22.97 24.81
C TYR A 22 -0.52 21.47 24.56
N ALA A 23 -0.07 20.67 25.53
CA ALA A 23 -0.17 19.21 25.50
C ALA A 23 -1.63 18.76 25.71
N TYR A 24 -2.52 19.17 24.84
CA TYR A 24 -3.79 18.51 24.64
C TYR A 24 -3.52 17.31 23.76
N ALA A 25 -3.91 16.11 24.21
CA ALA A 25 -3.97 14.95 23.35
C ALA A 25 -4.84 15.33 22.14
N SER A 26 -4.21 15.57 20.99
CA SER A 26 -4.96 15.90 19.77
C SER A 26 -6.02 14.83 19.55
N PRO A 27 -7.28 15.19 19.29
CA PRO A 27 -8.34 14.22 19.07
C PRO A 27 -7.94 13.27 17.96
N LEU A 28 -8.41 12.00 18.04
CA LEU A 28 -8.19 11.04 16.97
C LEU A 28 -8.93 11.52 15.73
N ILE A 29 -8.25 11.48 14.58
CA ILE A 29 -8.90 11.71 13.29
C ILE A 29 -9.99 10.65 13.07
N ASN A 30 -11.11 11.03 12.44
CA ASN A 30 -12.14 10.07 12.07
C ASN A 30 -11.55 8.99 11.14
N GLY A 31 -11.82 7.70 11.42
CA GLY A 31 -11.24 6.59 10.67
C GLY A 31 -11.75 6.51 9.23
N GLU A 32 -13.03 6.82 9.00
CA GLU A 32 -13.60 6.85 7.65
C GLU A 32 -12.97 7.98 6.82
N ASP A 33 -12.85 9.19 7.39
CA ASP A 33 -12.21 10.33 6.71
C ASP A 33 -10.76 10.02 6.37
N LEU A 34 -10.05 9.34 7.29
CA LEU A 34 -8.67 8.92 7.06
C LEU A 34 -8.58 7.89 5.92
N ALA A 35 -9.45 6.87 5.93
CA ALA A 35 -9.52 5.87 4.87
C ALA A 35 -9.86 6.50 3.51
N VAL A 36 -10.86 7.40 3.47
CA VAL A 36 -11.26 8.16 2.27
C VAL A 36 -10.10 8.99 1.74
N SER A 37 -9.39 9.71 2.61
CA SER A 37 -8.25 10.54 2.19
C SER A 37 -7.14 9.72 1.54
N ILE A 38 -6.89 8.50 2.03
CA ILE A 38 -5.87 7.60 1.48
C ILE A 38 -6.31 7.01 0.14
N ARG A 39 -7.54 6.44 0.07
CA ARG A 39 -8.01 5.77 -1.16
C ARG A 39 -8.28 6.73 -2.32
N ASN A 40 -8.60 8.00 -2.02
CA ASN A 40 -8.87 9.03 -3.02
C ASN A 40 -7.63 9.85 -3.41
N ALA A 41 -6.45 9.50 -2.90
CA ALA A 41 -5.21 10.18 -3.26
C ALA A 41 -4.86 9.90 -4.74
N ILE A 42 -4.67 10.97 -5.52
CA ILE A 42 -4.32 10.92 -6.95
C ILE A 42 -2.83 11.26 -7.14
N PRO A 43 -2.08 10.48 -7.93
CA PRO A 43 -0.71 10.84 -8.29
C PRO A 43 -0.67 12.18 -9.04
N PRO A 44 0.37 13.02 -8.84
CA PRO A 44 0.47 14.31 -9.51
C PRO A 44 0.83 14.20 -10.99
N GLU A 45 1.46 13.09 -11.38
CA GLU A 45 1.92 12.85 -12.76
C GLU A 45 2.03 11.36 -13.05
N ASN A 46 2.26 11.03 -14.31
CA ASN A 46 2.58 9.68 -14.74
C ASN A 46 3.93 9.25 -14.16
N ILE A 47 4.02 8.00 -13.71
CA ILE A 47 5.20 7.45 -13.05
C ILE A 47 5.59 6.15 -13.74
N LEU A 48 6.88 5.99 -14.04
CA LEU A 48 7.46 4.73 -14.52
C LEU A 48 8.64 4.38 -13.62
N ILE A 49 8.62 3.19 -13.04
CA ILE A 49 9.64 2.71 -12.10
C ILE A 49 10.08 1.31 -12.52
N GLU A 50 11.39 1.14 -12.61
CA GLU A 50 11.98 -0.20 -12.64
C GLU A 50 12.01 -0.77 -11.22
N ALA A 51 11.62 -2.02 -11.06
CA ALA A 51 11.52 -2.65 -9.76
C ALA A 51 12.02 -4.09 -9.79
N SER A 52 12.30 -4.65 -8.61
CA SER A 52 12.56 -6.08 -8.47
C SER A 52 11.80 -6.64 -7.29
N MET A 53 11.15 -7.79 -7.51
CA MET A 53 10.49 -8.58 -6.48
C MET A 53 11.41 -9.72 -6.06
N GLU A 54 11.86 -9.71 -4.79
CA GLU A 54 12.61 -10.79 -4.18
C GLU A 54 11.68 -11.57 -3.26
N VAL A 55 11.54 -12.88 -3.49
CA VAL A 55 10.74 -13.80 -2.66
C VAL A 55 11.67 -14.78 -1.97
N THR A 56 11.66 -14.80 -0.64
CA THR A 56 12.33 -15.81 0.17
C THR A 56 11.28 -16.76 0.73
N GLN A 57 11.29 -18.01 0.27
CA GLN A 57 10.37 -19.07 0.70
C GLN A 57 10.78 -19.63 2.09
N LYS A 58 9.90 -20.41 2.73
CA LYS A 58 10.15 -21.09 4.02
C LYS A 58 11.42 -21.93 4.00
N ASN A 59 11.70 -22.64 2.90
CA ASN A 59 12.90 -23.46 2.69
C ASN A 59 14.16 -22.61 2.37
N ARG A 60 14.11 -21.30 2.53
CA ARG A 60 15.17 -20.32 2.22
C ARG A 60 15.52 -20.18 0.74
N LYS A 61 14.80 -20.83 -0.17
CA LYS A 61 14.95 -20.59 -1.61
C LYS A 61 14.59 -19.12 -1.91
N ARG A 62 15.43 -18.46 -2.70
CA ARG A 62 15.21 -17.08 -3.16
C ARG A 62 14.88 -17.09 -4.64
N ILE A 63 13.87 -16.32 -5.00
CA ILE A 63 13.43 -16.09 -6.37
C ILE A 63 13.41 -14.58 -6.56
N GLN A 64 13.99 -14.10 -7.64
CA GLN A 64 13.98 -12.68 -7.99
C GLN A 64 13.33 -12.51 -9.36
N THR A 65 12.39 -11.57 -9.46
CA THR A 65 11.68 -11.25 -10.69
C THR A 65 11.79 -9.74 -10.95
N ALA A 66 12.28 -9.39 -12.13
CA ALA A 66 12.31 -8.00 -12.56
C ALA A 66 10.90 -7.55 -12.94
N LEU A 67 10.53 -6.33 -12.54
CA LEU A 67 9.23 -5.72 -12.76
C LEU A 67 9.38 -4.32 -13.34
N THR A 68 8.38 -3.89 -14.10
CA THR A 68 8.11 -2.50 -14.39
C THR A 68 6.81 -2.10 -13.72
N ILE A 69 6.78 -0.98 -13.02
CA ILE A 69 5.58 -0.40 -12.40
C ILE A 69 5.29 0.91 -13.11
N GLU A 70 4.14 0.98 -13.76
CA GLU A 70 3.70 2.16 -14.50
C GLU A 70 2.39 2.68 -13.91
N THR A 71 2.36 3.97 -13.52
CA THR A 71 1.12 4.64 -13.12
C THR A 71 0.80 5.71 -14.15
N LYS A 72 -0.39 5.65 -14.73
CA LYS A 72 -0.92 6.60 -15.73
C LYS A 72 -2.17 7.29 -15.22
N LEU A 73 -2.20 8.60 -15.32
CA LEU A 73 -3.40 9.38 -15.14
C LEU A 73 -4.33 9.15 -16.34
N LEU A 74 -5.58 8.81 -16.08
CA LEU A 74 -6.63 8.61 -17.08
C LEU A 74 -7.60 9.80 -17.14
N GLY A 75 -7.50 10.71 -16.15
CA GLY A 75 -8.33 11.90 -16.00
C GLY A 75 -7.92 12.67 -14.74
N GLN A 76 -8.75 13.61 -14.30
CA GLN A 76 -8.50 14.41 -13.10
C GLN A 76 -8.74 13.61 -11.80
N ASP A 77 -9.62 12.61 -11.85
CA ASP A 77 -10.08 11.81 -10.71
C ASP A 77 -9.77 10.32 -10.85
N GLU A 78 -8.96 9.94 -11.85
CA GLU A 78 -8.77 8.55 -12.21
C GLU A 78 -7.33 8.26 -12.66
N PHE A 79 -6.79 7.10 -12.24
CA PHE A 79 -5.50 6.61 -12.67
C PHE A 79 -5.44 5.07 -12.69
N MET A 80 -4.47 4.54 -13.42
CA MET A 80 -4.21 3.11 -13.50
C MET A 80 -2.76 2.82 -13.17
N THR A 81 -2.54 1.87 -12.25
CA THR A 81 -1.21 1.32 -11.95
C THR A 81 -1.10 -0.06 -12.58
N THR A 82 -0.06 -0.27 -13.37
CA THR A 82 0.24 -1.53 -14.07
C THR A 82 1.56 -2.09 -13.57
N TYR A 83 1.56 -3.35 -13.17
CA TYR A 83 2.73 -4.15 -12.81
C TYR A 83 3.00 -5.13 -13.93
N LYS A 84 4.22 -5.17 -14.48
CA LYS A 84 4.60 -6.05 -15.60
C LYS A 84 5.87 -6.79 -15.25
N THR A 85 5.89 -8.12 -15.44
CA THR A 85 7.14 -8.89 -15.33
C THR A 85 8.01 -8.72 -16.58
N LYS A 86 9.32 -8.97 -16.41
CA LYS A 86 10.29 -9.13 -17.49
C LYS A 86 10.84 -10.57 -17.46
N PRO A 87 11.24 -11.20 -18.59
CA PRO A 87 11.20 -10.69 -19.97
C PRO A 87 9.81 -10.74 -20.60
N GLU A 88 9.68 -10.10 -21.76
CA GLU A 88 8.39 -9.98 -22.48
C GLU A 88 7.83 -11.32 -22.99
N SER A 89 8.69 -12.31 -23.22
CA SER A 89 8.30 -13.63 -23.73
C SER A 89 7.38 -14.42 -22.80
N ASN A 90 7.37 -14.09 -21.50
CA ASN A 90 6.47 -14.70 -20.50
C ASN A 90 5.93 -13.60 -19.57
N ARG A 91 5.39 -12.53 -20.19
CA ARG A 91 4.94 -11.34 -19.49
C ARG A 91 3.63 -11.59 -18.78
N MET A 92 3.66 -11.42 -17.46
CA MET A 92 2.48 -11.27 -16.62
C MET A 92 2.19 -9.77 -16.44
N VAL A 93 0.93 -9.40 -16.52
CA VAL A 93 0.47 -8.01 -16.35
C VAL A 93 -0.66 -7.98 -15.34
N TRP A 94 -0.53 -7.16 -14.31
CA TRP A 94 -1.57 -6.89 -13.31
C TRP A 94 -1.87 -5.39 -13.33
N GLN A 95 -3.15 -5.04 -13.27
CA GLN A 95 -3.59 -3.65 -13.33
C GLN A 95 -4.58 -3.35 -12.21
N ILE A 96 -4.45 -2.17 -11.66
CA ILE A 96 -5.36 -1.60 -10.68
C ILE A 96 -5.80 -0.25 -11.23
N ARG A 97 -7.07 -0.13 -11.58
CA ARG A 97 -7.70 1.13 -11.98
C ARG A 97 -8.42 1.71 -10.79
N ARG A 98 -8.08 2.94 -10.44
CA ARG A 98 -8.66 3.67 -9.31
C ARG A 98 -9.36 4.92 -9.79
N LYS A 99 -10.57 5.13 -9.28
CA LYS A 99 -11.35 6.35 -9.50
C LYS A 99 -11.85 6.87 -8.16
N VAL A 100 -11.73 8.17 -7.94
CA VAL A 100 -12.19 8.83 -6.71
C VAL A 100 -13.65 8.46 -6.41
N GLY A 101 -13.91 8.04 -5.18
CA GLY A 101 -15.26 7.66 -4.73
C GLY A 101 -15.77 6.30 -5.24
N MET A 102 -14.99 5.56 -6.02
CA MET A 102 -15.39 4.26 -6.58
C MET A 102 -14.57 3.10 -5.99
N GLN A 103 -15.09 1.89 -6.13
CA GLN A 103 -14.33 0.66 -5.88
C GLN A 103 -13.23 0.50 -6.94
N ASN A 104 -12.13 -0.13 -6.58
CA ASN A 104 -11.06 -0.43 -7.52
C ASN A 104 -11.52 -1.45 -8.58
N ALA A 105 -11.07 -1.27 -9.82
CA ALA A 105 -11.20 -2.30 -10.84
C ALA A 105 -9.84 -2.98 -11.07
N TYR A 106 -9.88 -4.30 -11.17
CA TYR A 106 -8.68 -5.14 -11.29
C TYR A 106 -8.70 -5.91 -12.59
N SER A 107 -7.53 -6.08 -13.20
CA SER A 107 -7.35 -6.98 -14.35
C SER A 107 -5.98 -7.65 -14.30
N CYS A 108 -5.90 -8.82 -14.94
CA CYS A 108 -4.67 -9.58 -15.08
C CYS A 108 -4.57 -10.18 -16.49
N LYS A 109 -3.36 -10.27 -17.00
CA LYS A 109 -3.09 -10.98 -18.25
C LYS A 109 -1.93 -11.96 -18.01
N PRO A 110 -2.07 -13.25 -18.38
CA PRO A 110 -3.29 -13.89 -18.88
C PRO A 110 -4.44 -13.91 -17.83
N GLU A 111 -5.69 -13.94 -18.31
CA GLU A 111 -6.91 -13.83 -17.48
C GLU A 111 -7.09 -14.97 -16.47
N GLU A 112 -6.47 -16.10 -16.71
CA GLU A 112 -6.47 -17.27 -15.81
C GLU A 112 -5.97 -16.94 -14.39
N ASN A 113 -5.24 -15.82 -14.24
CA ASN A 113 -4.71 -15.34 -12.97
C ASN A 113 -5.48 -14.13 -12.39
N SER A 114 -6.75 -13.98 -12.72
CA SER A 114 -7.58 -12.83 -12.36
C SER A 114 -7.96 -12.73 -10.87
N ASN A 115 -7.59 -13.73 -10.05
CA ASN A 115 -7.83 -13.68 -8.61
C ASN A 115 -6.94 -12.62 -7.94
N ILE A 116 -7.57 -11.55 -7.45
CA ILE A 116 -6.88 -10.41 -6.82
C ILE A 116 -6.12 -10.77 -5.52
N HIS A 117 -6.37 -11.95 -4.95
CA HIS A 117 -5.71 -12.47 -3.76
C HIS A 117 -4.51 -13.38 -4.06
N VAL A 118 -4.20 -13.62 -5.34
CA VAL A 118 -2.98 -14.32 -5.76
C VAL A 118 -1.80 -13.37 -5.74
N GLY A 119 -0.65 -13.88 -5.32
CA GLY A 119 0.58 -13.08 -5.20
C GLY A 119 1.13 -12.64 -6.57
N ILE A 120 1.44 -11.36 -6.71
CA ILE A 120 2.10 -10.81 -7.89
C ILE A 120 3.51 -11.41 -8.00
N ALA A 121 3.85 -11.95 -9.15
CA ALA A 121 5.15 -12.58 -9.41
C ALA A 121 5.55 -13.65 -8.35
N GLY A 122 4.58 -14.42 -7.85
CA GLY A 122 4.80 -15.45 -6.83
C GLY A 122 5.13 -14.90 -5.42
N SER A 123 4.91 -13.62 -5.19
CA SER A 123 5.17 -12.96 -3.91
C SER A 123 3.99 -13.07 -2.93
N SER A 124 4.22 -12.65 -1.70
CA SER A 124 3.15 -12.46 -0.70
C SER A 124 2.35 -11.18 -0.90
N PHE A 125 2.76 -10.28 -1.82
CA PHE A 125 1.98 -9.12 -2.21
C PHE A 125 0.92 -9.52 -3.24
N THR A 126 -0.33 -9.14 -2.99
CA THR A 126 -1.47 -9.39 -3.88
C THR A 126 -1.96 -8.08 -4.53
N LEU A 127 -2.79 -8.18 -5.57
CA LEU A 127 -3.46 -6.99 -6.13
C LEU A 127 -4.34 -6.29 -5.10
N ALA A 128 -5.04 -7.06 -4.26
CA ALA A 128 -5.85 -6.53 -3.17
C ALA A 128 -5.01 -5.74 -2.15
N ASP A 129 -3.78 -6.22 -1.84
CA ASP A 129 -2.86 -5.50 -0.95
C ASP A 129 -2.40 -4.18 -1.57
N PHE A 130 -1.97 -4.17 -2.84
CA PHE A 130 -1.58 -2.96 -3.56
C PHE A 130 -2.77 -2.04 -3.86
N GLY A 131 -3.95 -2.60 -4.04
CA GLY A 131 -5.21 -1.87 -4.18
C GLY A 131 -5.68 -1.23 -2.88
N LEU A 132 -5.10 -1.60 -1.73
CA LEU A 132 -5.57 -1.19 -0.41
C LEU A 132 -7.06 -1.52 -0.21
N GLU A 133 -7.48 -2.72 -0.67
CA GLU A 133 -8.89 -3.12 -0.72
C GLU A 133 -9.59 -3.00 0.64
N PHE A 134 -8.84 -3.25 1.72
CA PHE A 134 -9.34 -3.12 3.09
C PHE A 134 -9.78 -1.69 3.47
N LEU A 135 -9.34 -0.66 2.76
CA LEU A 135 -9.81 0.73 2.97
C LEU A 135 -11.22 0.97 2.39
N HIS A 136 -11.73 0.05 1.58
CA HIS A 136 -13.10 0.08 1.06
C HIS A 136 -14.09 -0.69 1.96
N TRP A 137 -13.61 -1.36 3.00
CA TRP A 137 -14.49 -2.06 3.94
C TRP A 137 -15.34 -1.08 4.76
N PRO A 138 -16.56 -1.48 5.17
CA PRO A 138 -17.54 -0.57 5.76
C PRO A 138 -17.18 -0.06 7.17
N SER A 139 -16.28 -0.74 7.87
CA SER A 139 -15.86 -0.32 9.21
C SER A 139 -14.43 0.19 9.19
N GLN A 140 -14.29 1.50 9.34
CA GLN A 140 -13.00 2.20 9.40
C GLN A 140 -12.93 2.98 10.72
N LYS A 141 -12.00 2.63 11.61
CA LYS A 141 -11.91 3.27 12.93
C LYS A 141 -10.45 3.59 13.29
N THR A 142 -10.15 4.84 13.57
CA THR A 142 -8.88 5.20 14.21
C THR A 142 -8.97 4.84 15.69
N ILE A 143 -8.12 3.88 16.12
CA ILE A 143 -8.21 3.31 17.47
C ILE A 143 -7.24 3.96 18.46
N LYS A 144 -6.11 4.52 17.97
CA LYS A 144 -5.10 5.18 18.78
C LYS A 144 -4.07 5.90 17.94
N LYS A 145 -3.23 6.73 18.60
CA LYS A 145 -1.95 7.20 18.06
C LYS A 145 -0.82 6.35 18.63
N GLN A 146 0.15 5.98 17.80
CA GLN A 146 1.29 5.17 18.21
C GLN A 146 2.53 5.51 17.38
N ARG A 147 3.69 5.58 18.03
CA ARG A 147 4.95 5.69 17.30
C ARG A 147 5.30 4.36 16.62
N ARG A 148 5.62 4.44 15.32
CA ARG A 148 6.12 3.31 14.53
C ARG A 148 7.30 3.82 13.70
N LYS A 149 8.46 3.14 13.77
CA LYS A 149 9.69 3.58 13.07
C LYS A 149 10.00 5.08 13.30
N SER A 150 9.95 5.53 14.53
CA SER A 150 10.17 6.91 14.96
C SER A 150 9.17 7.93 14.43
N ARG A 151 8.12 7.51 13.72
CA ARG A 151 7.04 8.37 13.21
C ARG A 151 5.81 8.26 14.10
N LEU A 152 5.13 9.37 14.33
CA LEU A 152 3.82 9.37 14.97
C LEU A 152 2.76 8.97 13.93
N CYS A 153 1.99 7.92 14.24
CA CYS A 153 1.01 7.35 13.33
C CYS A 153 -0.36 7.29 13.99
N ASN A 154 -1.39 7.53 13.19
CA ASN A 154 -2.74 7.09 13.50
C ASN A 154 -2.84 5.59 13.20
N VAL A 155 -3.37 4.81 14.13
CA VAL A 155 -3.62 3.38 13.91
C VAL A 155 -5.06 3.23 13.46
N LEU A 156 -5.22 2.93 12.17
CA LEU A 156 -6.51 2.69 11.52
C LEU A 156 -6.83 1.20 11.57
N GLU A 157 -7.99 0.85 12.12
CA GLU A 157 -8.58 -0.49 12.07
C GLU A 157 -9.62 -0.53 10.97
N SER A 158 -9.44 -1.45 10.00
CA SER A 158 -10.37 -1.74 8.91
C SER A 158 -10.98 -3.11 9.11
N LYS A 159 -12.33 -3.25 9.05
CA LYS A 159 -13.03 -4.52 9.16
C LYS A 159 -14.03 -4.71 8.03
N PRO A 160 -14.09 -5.93 7.43
CA PRO A 160 -15.09 -6.25 6.43
C PRO A 160 -16.48 -6.43 7.07
N MET A 161 -17.51 -6.54 6.24
CA MET A 161 -18.83 -6.96 6.69
C MET A 161 -18.79 -8.43 7.13
N LYS A 162 -19.38 -8.75 8.27
CA LYS A 162 -19.36 -10.12 8.83
C LYS A 162 -19.90 -11.22 7.90
N SER A 163 -20.74 -10.86 6.94
CA SER A 163 -21.33 -11.78 5.96
C SER A 163 -20.43 -12.15 4.80
N ILE A 164 -19.29 -11.48 4.62
CA ILE A 164 -18.38 -11.70 3.50
C ILE A 164 -17.26 -12.63 3.97
N LYS A 165 -17.01 -13.70 3.19
CA LYS A 165 -15.86 -14.61 3.42
C LYS A 165 -14.57 -13.94 2.90
N GLU A 166 -14.12 -12.94 3.63
CA GLU A 166 -12.84 -12.30 3.38
C GLU A 166 -11.68 -13.15 3.92
N LYS A 167 -10.53 -13.09 3.25
CA LYS A 167 -9.30 -13.73 3.73
C LYS A 167 -8.87 -13.18 5.09
N TYR A 168 -9.15 -11.89 5.34
CA TYR A 168 -8.79 -11.20 6.57
C TYR A 168 -10.04 -10.75 7.31
N SER A 169 -10.06 -10.94 8.64
CA SER A 169 -11.12 -10.46 9.53
C SER A 169 -10.91 -9.00 9.93
N ARG A 170 -9.67 -8.52 9.85
CA ARG A 170 -9.26 -7.18 10.28
C ARG A 170 -7.90 -6.82 9.70
N VAL A 171 -7.71 -5.53 9.40
CA VAL A 171 -6.39 -4.96 9.09
C VAL A 171 -6.12 -3.79 10.04
N LEU A 172 -4.93 -3.74 10.65
CA LEU A 172 -4.44 -2.60 11.39
C LEU A 172 -3.36 -1.90 10.57
N SER A 173 -3.57 -0.63 10.23
CA SER A 173 -2.63 0.18 9.43
C SER A 173 -2.06 1.30 10.27
N TRP A 174 -0.74 1.48 10.25
CA TRP A 174 -0.05 2.62 10.84
C TRP A 174 0.12 3.70 9.79
N VAL A 175 -0.70 4.73 9.87
CA VAL A 175 -0.72 5.88 8.95
C VAL A 175 0.08 7.01 9.55
N ASP A 176 1.20 7.38 8.92
CA ASP A 176 2.06 8.48 9.38
C ASP A 176 1.31 9.82 9.34
N GLU A 177 1.26 10.53 10.46
CA GLU A 177 0.51 11.80 10.56
C GLU A 177 0.99 12.88 9.60
N LYS A 178 2.30 12.91 9.30
CA LYS A 178 2.89 13.96 8.47
C LYS A 178 2.67 13.77 6.98
N SER A 179 2.77 12.51 6.51
CA SER A 179 2.69 12.19 5.09
C SER A 179 1.36 11.57 4.68
N GLY A 180 0.52 11.14 5.63
CA GLY A 180 -0.66 10.32 5.34
C GLY A 180 -0.31 8.88 4.92
N ALA A 181 0.96 8.47 5.01
CA ALA A 181 1.50 7.21 4.52
C ALA A 181 1.18 6.00 5.41
N ILE A 182 0.69 4.86 4.84
CA ILE A 182 0.70 3.57 5.55
C ILE A 182 2.16 3.07 5.58
N ILE A 183 2.83 3.15 6.71
CA ILE A 183 4.22 2.69 6.87
C ILE A 183 4.32 1.25 7.37
N ALA A 184 3.23 0.71 7.89
CA ALA A 184 3.08 -0.69 8.27
C ALA A 184 1.61 -1.09 8.28
N ALA A 185 1.32 -2.38 8.07
CA ALA A 185 -0.01 -2.96 8.28
C ALA A 185 0.11 -4.41 8.74
N ASP A 186 -0.75 -4.82 9.68
CA ASP A 186 -0.90 -6.19 10.14
C ASP A 186 -2.28 -6.70 9.71
N PHE A 187 -2.33 -7.87 9.06
CA PHE A 187 -3.52 -8.51 8.53
C PHE A 187 -3.85 -9.73 9.40
N PHE A 188 -5.06 -9.77 9.93
CA PHE A 188 -5.49 -10.76 10.92
C PHE A 188 -6.52 -11.73 10.35
N ASP A 189 -6.47 -12.98 10.80
CA ASP A 189 -7.52 -13.97 10.57
C ASP A 189 -8.70 -13.79 11.53
N ILE A 190 -9.67 -14.71 11.43
CA ILE A 190 -10.89 -14.70 12.29
C ILE A 190 -10.56 -15.02 13.77
N ASN A 191 -9.45 -15.69 14.06
CA ASN A 191 -9.00 -16.04 15.40
C ASN A 191 -8.18 -14.91 16.06
N GLY A 192 -7.88 -13.85 15.29
CA GLY A 192 -7.04 -12.74 15.74
C GLY A 192 -5.53 -12.97 15.58
N GLU A 193 -5.13 -14.03 14.85
CA GLU A 193 -3.74 -14.31 14.52
C GLU A 193 -3.29 -13.47 13.32
N ILE A 194 -2.04 -13.01 13.34
CA ILE A 194 -1.49 -12.22 12.23
C ILE A 194 -1.08 -13.16 11.11
N LEU A 195 -1.78 -13.08 9.97
CA LEU A 195 -1.45 -13.84 8.76
C LEU A 195 -0.35 -13.20 7.94
N LYS A 196 -0.39 -11.86 7.79
CA LYS A 196 0.59 -11.10 7.02
C LYS A 196 0.99 -9.82 7.74
N ARG A 197 2.20 -9.36 7.45
CA ARG A 197 2.72 -8.08 7.92
C ARG A 197 3.38 -7.31 6.80
N PHE A 198 2.85 -6.14 6.50
CA PHE A 198 3.44 -5.17 5.59
C PHE A 198 4.33 -4.17 6.32
N THR A 199 5.43 -3.77 5.70
CA THR A 199 6.31 -2.74 6.27
C THR A 199 7.05 -1.99 5.16
N VAL A 200 7.08 -0.67 5.21
CA VAL A 200 8.03 0.17 4.46
C VAL A 200 9.41 -0.03 5.08
N LYS A 201 10.37 -0.58 4.36
CA LYS A 201 11.71 -0.91 4.87
C LYS A 201 12.73 0.18 4.60
N GLY A 202 12.72 0.69 3.39
CA GLY A 202 13.67 1.67 2.93
C GLY A 202 13.00 2.99 2.55
N LEU A 203 13.71 4.08 2.82
CA LEU A 203 13.38 5.43 2.40
C LEU A 203 14.67 6.06 1.88
N THR A 204 14.66 6.55 0.66
CA THR A 204 15.76 7.29 0.07
C THR A 204 15.38 8.75 -0.14
N LYS A 205 16.36 9.64 -0.12
CA LYS A 205 16.15 11.06 -0.42
C LYS A 205 16.66 11.34 -1.81
N LYS A 206 15.77 11.69 -2.75
CA LYS A 206 16.09 12.02 -4.12
C LYS A 206 15.53 13.40 -4.46
N ASN A 207 16.36 14.28 -5.03
CA ASN A 207 15.96 15.66 -5.35
C ASN A 207 15.33 16.43 -4.16
N GLY A 208 15.84 16.19 -2.94
CA GLY A 208 15.32 16.82 -1.73
C GLY A 208 14.07 16.18 -1.13
N GLN A 209 13.46 15.18 -1.78
CA GLN A 209 12.22 14.52 -1.37
C GLN A 209 12.47 13.09 -0.90
N TRP A 210 11.73 12.66 0.12
CA TRP A 210 11.74 11.28 0.61
C TRP A 210 10.88 10.41 -0.28
N GLN A 211 11.45 9.30 -0.75
CA GLN A 211 10.78 8.28 -1.56
C GLN A 211 10.94 6.91 -0.88
N VAL A 212 9.93 6.07 -1.05
CA VAL A 212 10.01 4.68 -0.61
C VAL A 212 10.85 3.91 -1.63
N ASP A 213 11.92 3.24 -1.19
CA ASP A 213 12.78 2.42 -2.06
C ASP A 213 12.64 0.92 -1.79
N GLU A 214 12.11 0.50 -0.62
CA GLU A 214 11.88 -0.91 -0.32
C GLU A 214 10.59 -1.11 0.49
N LEU A 215 9.75 -2.03 0.01
CA LEU A 215 8.58 -2.57 0.70
C LEU A 215 8.81 -4.04 1.06
N GLU A 216 8.38 -4.47 2.25
CA GLU A 216 8.44 -5.87 2.69
C GLU A 216 7.04 -6.36 3.08
N MET A 217 6.67 -7.54 2.57
CA MET A 217 5.54 -8.32 3.03
C MET A 217 6.04 -9.65 3.61
N ARG A 218 5.64 -9.96 4.83
CA ARG A 218 5.87 -11.27 5.44
C ARG A 218 4.55 -12.01 5.53
N ASP A 219 4.49 -13.17 4.95
CA ASP A 219 3.42 -14.13 5.18
C ASP A 219 3.83 -15.04 6.33
N LEU A 220 3.18 -14.88 7.49
CA LEU A 220 3.53 -15.61 8.72
C LEU A 220 2.97 -17.02 8.70
N ASN A 221 1.88 -17.24 7.96
CA ASN A 221 1.28 -18.55 7.78
C ASN A 221 2.14 -19.44 6.87
N GLU A 222 2.56 -18.92 5.73
CA GLU A 222 3.41 -19.64 4.79
C GLU A 222 4.89 -19.62 5.17
N GLY A 223 5.30 -18.75 6.11
CA GLY A 223 6.69 -18.55 6.50
C GLY A 223 7.54 -17.95 5.37
N SER A 224 6.92 -17.19 4.48
CA SER A 224 7.58 -16.55 3.34
C SER A 224 7.78 -15.04 3.56
N LYS A 225 8.72 -14.46 2.81
CA LYS A 225 9.02 -13.04 2.84
C LYS A 225 9.25 -12.52 1.43
N SER A 226 8.56 -11.46 1.08
CA SER A 226 8.67 -10.78 -0.21
C SER A 226 9.16 -9.35 -0.01
N ARG A 227 10.09 -8.92 -0.85
CA ARG A 227 10.61 -7.55 -0.89
C ARG A 227 10.44 -6.98 -2.28
N LEU A 228 9.81 -5.83 -2.36
CA LEU A 228 9.72 -5.04 -3.58
C LEU A 228 10.71 -3.87 -3.46
N LYS A 229 11.75 -3.90 -4.28
CA LYS A 229 12.74 -2.82 -4.39
C LYS A 229 12.38 -1.93 -5.58
N LEU A 230 12.38 -0.61 -5.37
CA LEU A 230 11.99 0.41 -6.33
C LEU A 230 13.23 1.20 -6.75
N ASN A 231 13.51 1.23 -8.06
CA ASN A 231 14.66 1.93 -8.63
C ASN A 231 14.15 3.12 -9.46
N TYR A 232 14.20 4.32 -8.87
CA TYR A 232 13.74 5.56 -9.49
C TYR A 232 14.76 6.17 -10.44
#